data_f13ea23ac24353b1603503ed16c8de15
#
_entry.id   f13ea23ac24353b1603503ed16c8de15
#
_cell.length_a   1.000
_cell.length_b   1.000
_cell.length_c   1.000
_cell.angle_alpha   90.00
_cell.angle_beta   90.00
_cell.angle_gamma   90.00
#
_symmetry.space_group_name_H-M   'P 1'
#
loop_
_entity.id
_entity.type
_entity.pdbx_description
1 polymer ?
#
loop_
_entity_poly.entity_id
_entity_poly.type
_entity_poly.pdbx_seq_one_letter_code
_entity_poly.pdbx_strand_id
1 'polypeptide(L)'
;VPRYAILAEGAFDYILSKTGNAIIRYRPKEVVCVVDSRTVAKTAADVLGIGEDIPVVASLQDAFQHNPNAVLIGTAPPGGQLPQSWREMILLAIENKLDVVAGLHSFLSDDTEFSDLATKKGVNIWDLRKPPDPLPFSKGSWQTRKTPVLLTVGTDCDTGKMTAAWELKRELESQGVKTAFVGTGQTGILLGGFGVPVDAVVSDFMAGAIESEVDKAAKDSDIVIVEGQGSVTHMVYSGVTVGLLHGCMPEMLLMCHEPDRELDTFGYPMAPFHLVLDIYMKLVEPFRPTELVGISLMTPLFDEKTAAERVKEYGERFEVPVSDPVRYGMVKIAENIIKYLNC
;
A
#
# COMPACT_ATOMS: atom_id res chain seq x y z
N VAL A 1 3.44 -4.03 21.28
CA VAL A 1 3.87 -3.19 20.15
C VAL A 1 4.99 -3.95 19.44
N PRO A 2 4.92 -4.13 18.12
CA PRO A 2 5.96 -4.78 17.35
C PRO A 2 7.32 -4.05 17.49
N ARG A 3 8.40 -4.83 17.41
CA ARG A 3 9.79 -4.37 17.35
C ARG A 3 10.44 -5.14 16.21
N TYR A 4 10.30 -4.60 15.01
CA TYR A 4 10.70 -5.29 13.78
C TYR A 4 12.22 -5.27 13.55
N ALA A 5 12.80 -6.45 13.28
CA ALA A 5 13.99 -6.55 12.45
C ALA A 5 13.51 -6.73 11.01
N ILE A 6 13.82 -5.77 10.13
CA ILE A 6 13.37 -5.82 8.73
C ILE A 6 14.39 -6.63 7.92
N LEU A 7 13.98 -7.78 7.36
CA LEU A 7 14.81 -8.53 6.41
C LEU A 7 14.73 -7.90 5.03
N ALA A 8 15.83 -7.33 4.60
CA ALA A 8 15.99 -6.71 3.29
C ALA A 8 17.28 -7.15 2.59
N GLU A 9 17.74 -8.37 2.90
CA GLU A 9 19.02 -8.90 2.46
C GLU A 9 19.24 -8.78 0.96
N GLY A 10 20.26 -8.01 0.61
CA GLY A 10 20.65 -7.74 -0.74
C GLY A 10 19.71 -6.83 -1.54
N ALA A 11 18.72 -6.21 -0.89
CA ALA A 11 17.68 -5.42 -1.53
C ALA A 11 17.23 -4.21 -0.71
N PHE A 12 18.04 -3.78 0.27
CA PHE A 12 17.73 -2.58 1.04
C PHE A 12 18.04 -1.32 0.23
N ASP A 13 17.05 -0.87 -0.52
CA ASP A 13 17.08 0.35 -1.31
C ASP A 13 15.68 0.97 -1.42
N TYR A 14 15.59 2.11 -2.09
CA TYR A 14 14.34 2.85 -2.25
C TYR A 14 13.28 2.09 -3.07
N ILE A 15 13.67 1.21 -3.97
CA ILE A 15 12.79 0.54 -4.94
C ILE A 15 12.40 -0.86 -4.46
N LEU A 16 13.36 -1.67 -4.03
CA LEU A 16 13.15 -3.10 -3.78
C LEU A 16 12.55 -3.41 -2.41
N SER A 17 12.85 -2.58 -1.39
CA SER A 17 12.37 -2.81 -0.02
C SER A 17 11.10 -2.03 0.34
N LYS A 18 10.15 -1.89 -0.58
CA LYS A 18 8.95 -1.03 -0.45
C LYS A 18 8.18 -1.25 0.86
N THR A 19 7.97 -2.49 1.27
CA THR A 19 7.25 -2.80 2.52
C THR A 19 8.04 -2.37 3.74
N GLY A 20 9.33 -2.66 3.79
CA GLY A 20 10.25 -2.18 4.84
C GLY A 20 10.30 -0.66 4.89
N ASN A 21 10.47 -0.01 3.72
CA ASN A 21 10.55 1.45 3.60
C ASN A 21 9.27 2.14 4.12
N ALA A 22 8.10 1.55 3.88
CA ALA A 22 6.85 2.10 4.36
C ALA A 22 6.76 2.06 5.90
N ILE A 23 7.18 0.97 6.54
CA ILE A 23 7.20 0.89 8.01
C ILE A 23 8.26 1.85 8.58
N ILE A 24 9.43 1.96 7.98
CA ILE A 24 10.46 2.94 8.40
C ILE A 24 9.91 4.37 8.29
N ARG A 25 9.17 4.71 7.24
CA ARG A 25 8.59 6.05 7.05
C ARG A 25 7.47 6.35 8.04
N TYR A 26 6.52 5.43 8.21
CA TYR A 26 5.25 5.72 8.89
C TYR A 26 5.18 5.21 10.33
N ARG A 27 5.99 4.22 10.68
CA ARG A 27 6.03 3.60 12.00
C ARG A 27 7.48 3.35 12.48
N PRO A 28 8.39 4.36 12.38
CA PRO A 28 9.84 4.19 12.67
C PRO A 28 10.11 3.64 14.07
N LYS A 29 9.27 4.00 15.05
CA LYS A 29 9.40 3.53 16.45
C LYS A 29 9.19 2.01 16.62
N GLU A 30 8.64 1.35 15.61
CA GLU A 30 8.43 -0.10 15.60
C GLU A 30 9.58 -0.84 14.91
N VAL A 31 10.58 -0.13 14.35
CA VAL A 31 11.72 -0.73 13.68
C VAL A 31 12.95 -0.61 14.58
N VAL A 32 13.59 -1.73 14.86
CA VAL A 32 14.80 -1.74 15.69
C VAL A 32 16.08 -1.87 14.88
N CYS A 33 16.03 -2.50 13.72
CA CYS A 33 17.13 -2.57 12.76
C CYS A 33 16.65 -3.06 11.39
N VAL A 34 17.50 -2.92 10.39
CA VAL A 34 17.38 -3.55 9.08
C VAL A 34 18.49 -4.57 8.92
N VAL A 35 18.20 -5.74 8.36
CA VAL A 35 19.18 -6.77 8.04
C VAL A 35 19.50 -6.73 6.56
N ASP A 36 20.70 -6.29 6.22
CA ASP A 36 21.25 -6.28 4.86
C ASP A 36 22.78 -6.26 4.89
N SER A 37 23.40 -7.36 4.47
CA SER A 37 24.86 -7.51 4.50
C SER A 37 25.61 -6.57 3.56
N ARG A 38 24.92 -6.00 2.52
CA ARG A 38 25.53 -5.09 1.55
C ARG A 38 25.61 -3.64 2.00
N THR A 39 24.75 -3.22 2.92
CA THR A 39 24.67 -1.84 3.41
C THR A 39 24.98 -1.73 4.91
N VAL A 40 25.65 -2.73 5.47
CA VAL A 40 26.06 -2.77 6.88
C VAL A 40 26.89 -1.53 7.28
N ALA A 41 26.80 -1.15 8.56
CA ALA A 41 27.43 0.03 9.17
C ALA A 41 26.86 1.38 8.65
N LYS A 42 25.71 1.37 7.97
CA LYS A 42 24.89 2.54 7.64
C LYS A 42 23.66 2.59 8.52
N THR A 43 22.97 3.70 8.47
CA THR A 43 21.62 3.83 9.02
C THR A 43 20.57 3.78 7.91
N ALA A 44 19.29 3.64 8.25
CA ALA A 44 18.22 3.75 7.28
C ALA A 44 18.23 5.13 6.60
N ALA A 45 18.57 6.21 7.33
CA ALA A 45 18.70 7.54 6.78
C ALA A 45 19.82 7.66 5.74
N ASP A 46 20.95 6.96 5.92
CA ASP A 46 22.06 6.95 4.93
C ASP A 46 21.66 6.30 3.60
N VAL A 47 20.70 5.34 3.65
CA VAL A 47 20.28 4.59 2.46
C VAL A 47 19.03 5.20 1.81
N LEU A 48 18.06 5.61 2.62
CA LEU A 48 16.71 6.00 2.17
C LEU A 48 16.40 7.49 2.36
N GLY A 49 17.24 8.24 3.10
CA GLY A 49 16.93 9.61 3.52
C GLY A 49 15.83 9.71 4.58
N ILE A 50 15.40 8.59 5.16
CA ILE A 50 14.38 8.48 6.21
C ILE A 50 14.77 7.43 7.24
N GLY A 51 14.14 7.43 8.42
CA GLY A 51 14.34 6.40 9.45
C GLY A 51 15.44 6.73 10.46
N GLU A 52 15.97 7.96 10.42
CA GLU A 52 16.94 8.46 11.40
C GLU A 52 18.09 7.45 11.66
N ASP A 53 18.36 7.14 12.92
CA ASP A 53 19.48 6.29 13.35
C ASP A 53 19.15 4.78 13.35
N ILE A 54 18.08 4.33 12.67
CA ILE A 54 17.77 2.89 12.57
C ILE A 54 18.97 2.18 11.94
N PRO A 55 19.67 1.29 12.68
CA PRO A 55 20.90 0.69 12.19
C PRO A 55 20.65 -0.38 11.14
N VAL A 56 21.60 -0.52 10.21
CA VAL A 56 21.68 -1.65 9.29
C VAL A 56 22.71 -2.64 9.82
N VAL A 57 22.32 -3.88 10.00
CA VAL A 57 23.16 -4.98 10.52
C VAL A 57 23.42 -6.05 9.47
N ALA A 58 24.54 -6.78 9.60
CA ALA A 58 24.96 -7.74 8.60
C ALA A 58 24.17 -9.04 8.57
N SER A 59 23.56 -9.42 9.71
CA SER A 59 22.88 -10.69 9.86
C SER A 59 21.72 -10.63 10.85
N LEU A 60 20.85 -11.63 10.81
CA LEU A 60 19.78 -11.76 11.80
C LEU A 60 20.34 -12.02 13.21
N GLN A 61 21.49 -12.67 13.33
CA GLN A 61 22.20 -12.87 14.61
C GLN A 61 22.58 -11.53 15.22
N ASP A 62 23.09 -10.60 14.42
CA ASP A 62 23.43 -9.25 14.89
C ASP A 62 22.17 -8.46 15.30
N ALA A 63 21.04 -8.71 14.61
CA ALA A 63 19.78 -8.06 14.93
C ALA A 63 19.27 -8.38 16.35
N PHE A 64 19.61 -9.54 16.92
CA PHE A 64 19.19 -9.92 18.28
C PHE A 64 19.70 -8.94 19.37
N GLN A 65 20.82 -8.26 19.12
CA GLN A 65 21.34 -7.23 20.04
C GLN A 65 20.39 -6.03 20.18
N HIS A 66 19.51 -5.81 19.20
CA HIS A 66 18.49 -4.75 19.20
C HIS A 66 17.15 -5.20 19.81
N ASN A 67 17.09 -6.44 20.36
CA ASN A 67 15.91 -7.02 21.00
C ASN A 67 14.63 -6.94 20.14
N PRO A 68 14.61 -7.45 18.89
CA PRO A 68 13.39 -7.58 18.12
C PRO A 68 12.42 -8.57 18.77
N ASN A 69 11.12 -8.42 18.55
CA ASN A 69 10.11 -9.43 18.85
C ASN A 69 9.41 -9.97 17.59
N ALA A 70 9.71 -9.38 16.45
CA ALA A 70 9.21 -9.84 15.17
C ALA A 70 10.22 -9.58 14.05
N VAL A 71 10.16 -10.42 13.03
CA VAL A 71 10.85 -10.23 11.76
C VAL A 71 9.82 -9.83 10.70
N LEU A 72 10.10 -8.76 9.97
CA LEU A 72 9.33 -8.33 8.81
C LEU A 72 10.13 -8.62 7.54
N ILE A 73 9.58 -9.40 6.61
CA ILE A 73 10.14 -9.53 5.28
C ILE A 73 9.85 -8.25 4.50
N GLY A 74 10.85 -7.37 4.41
CA GLY A 74 10.72 -6.01 3.88
C GLY A 74 10.69 -5.92 2.36
N THR A 75 11.03 -7.01 1.67
CA THR A 75 11.18 -7.06 0.22
C THR A 75 10.33 -8.19 -0.38
N ALA A 76 10.09 -8.12 -1.69
CA ALA A 76 9.50 -9.21 -2.46
C ALA A 76 10.56 -9.75 -3.42
N PRO A 77 11.02 -11.02 -3.25
CA PRO A 77 11.98 -11.62 -4.17
C PRO A 77 11.41 -11.69 -5.59
N PRO A 78 12.24 -11.51 -6.64
CA PRO A 78 11.82 -11.72 -8.01
C PRO A 78 11.19 -13.10 -8.22
N GLY A 79 10.02 -13.14 -8.89
CA GLY A 79 9.29 -14.41 -9.10
C GLY A 79 8.52 -14.92 -7.87
N GLY A 80 8.53 -14.21 -6.75
CA GLY A 80 7.73 -14.55 -5.55
C GLY A 80 8.17 -15.80 -4.80
N GLN A 81 9.30 -16.42 -5.19
CA GLN A 81 9.83 -17.61 -4.53
C GLN A 81 10.74 -17.22 -3.36
N LEU A 82 10.66 -17.99 -2.28
CA LEU A 82 11.52 -17.81 -1.11
C LEU A 82 12.93 -18.34 -1.39
N PRO A 83 13.99 -17.48 -1.36
CA PRO A 83 15.36 -17.94 -1.48
C PRO A 83 15.74 -18.88 -0.32
N GLN A 84 16.59 -19.88 -0.58
CA GLN A 84 17.03 -20.84 0.44
C GLN A 84 17.70 -20.16 1.65
N SER A 85 18.52 -19.13 1.40
CA SER A 85 19.15 -18.35 2.47
C SER A 85 18.13 -17.62 3.38
N TRP A 86 16.99 -17.21 2.82
CA TRP A 86 15.92 -16.58 3.60
C TRP A 86 15.16 -17.62 4.42
N ARG A 87 15.02 -18.86 3.90
CA ARG A 87 14.41 -19.95 4.64
C ARG A 87 15.15 -20.20 5.96
N GLU A 88 16.48 -20.24 5.91
CA GLU A 88 17.31 -20.41 7.10
C GLU A 88 17.16 -19.24 8.10
N MET A 89 17.08 -18.02 7.60
CA MET A 89 16.84 -16.84 8.45
C MET A 89 15.47 -16.87 9.12
N ILE A 90 14.42 -17.30 8.41
CA ILE A 90 13.06 -17.43 8.97
C ILE A 90 13.02 -18.51 10.04
N LEU A 91 13.62 -19.69 9.80
CA LEU A 91 13.73 -20.75 10.80
C LEU A 91 14.46 -20.24 12.05
N LEU A 92 15.58 -19.52 11.86
CA LEU A 92 16.33 -18.92 12.97
C LEU A 92 15.48 -17.91 13.76
N ALA A 93 14.68 -17.08 13.07
CA ALA A 93 13.77 -16.16 13.73
C ALA A 93 12.75 -16.89 14.61
N ILE A 94 12.08 -17.91 14.06
CA ILE A 94 11.09 -18.73 14.77
C ILE A 94 11.74 -19.46 15.96
N GLU A 95 12.94 -20.03 15.78
CA GLU A 95 13.68 -20.68 16.86
C GLU A 95 13.98 -19.74 18.03
N ASN A 96 14.22 -18.45 17.73
CA ASN A 96 14.46 -17.41 18.73
C ASN A 96 13.17 -16.70 19.19
N LYS A 97 12.00 -17.29 18.92
CA LYS A 97 10.69 -16.81 19.36
C LYS A 97 10.32 -15.44 18.82
N LEU A 98 10.71 -15.11 17.60
CA LEU A 98 10.25 -13.91 16.87
C LEU A 98 9.04 -14.26 16.03
N ASP A 99 8.00 -13.44 16.09
CA ASP A 99 6.90 -13.49 15.14
C ASP A 99 7.44 -13.20 13.72
N VAL A 100 6.79 -13.75 12.70
CA VAL A 100 7.19 -13.55 11.29
C VAL A 100 6.06 -12.88 10.53
N VAL A 101 6.35 -11.76 9.87
CA VAL A 101 5.42 -11.03 9.01
C VAL A 101 5.94 -11.06 7.58
N ALA A 102 5.15 -11.60 6.66
CA ALA A 102 5.55 -11.85 5.27
C ALA A 102 4.52 -11.31 4.27
N GLY A 103 5.01 -10.62 3.25
CA GLY A 103 4.21 -10.19 2.09
C GLY A 103 4.52 -11.00 0.82
N LEU A 104 4.89 -12.27 0.97
CA LEU A 104 5.26 -13.17 -0.14
C LEU A 104 4.04 -13.74 -0.86
N HIS A 105 4.22 -14.19 -2.10
CA HIS A 105 3.19 -14.95 -2.83
C HIS A 105 3.07 -16.41 -2.38
N SER A 106 4.13 -16.97 -1.81
CA SER A 106 4.10 -18.27 -1.12
C SER A 106 3.82 -18.03 0.36
N PHE A 107 2.78 -18.65 0.90
CA PHE A 107 2.41 -18.47 2.30
C PHE A 107 3.31 -19.31 3.20
N LEU A 108 3.98 -18.63 4.13
CA LEU A 108 4.87 -19.31 5.08
C LEU A 108 4.08 -20.19 6.06
N SER A 109 2.85 -19.78 6.37
CA SER A 109 1.96 -20.56 7.25
C SER A 109 1.50 -21.90 6.65
N ASP A 110 1.61 -22.08 5.32
CA ASP A 110 1.26 -23.33 4.63
C ASP A 110 2.46 -24.26 4.48
N ASP A 111 3.67 -23.79 4.79
CA ASP A 111 4.87 -24.62 4.85
C ASP A 111 4.94 -25.34 6.20
N THR A 112 4.95 -26.69 6.16
CA THR A 112 4.89 -27.52 7.36
C THR A 112 6.08 -27.32 8.29
N GLU A 113 7.30 -27.08 7.74
CA GLU A 113 8.48 -26.87 8.57
C GLU A 113 8.37 -25.56 9.36
N PHE A 114 7.87 -24.46 8.74
CA PHE A 114 7.65 -23.19 9.45
C PHE A 114 6.49 -23.26 10.43
N SER A 115 5.35 -23.81 10.01
CA SER A 115 4.14 -23.86 10.83
C SER A 115 4.28 -24.77 12.06
N ASP A 116 4.92 -25.92 11.92
CA ASP A 116 5.19 -26.85 13.03
C ASP A 116 6.17 -26.21 14.04
N LEU A 117 7.23 -25.59 13.54
CA LEU A 117 8.21 -24.92 14.40
C LEU A 117 7.59 -23.72 15.11
N ALA A 118 6.80 -22.90 14.40
CA ALA A 118 6.09 -21.75 14.97
C ALA A 118 5.13 -22.17 16.10
N THR A 119 4.34 -23.22 15.85
CA THR A 119 3.44 -23.82 16.85
C THR A 119 4.21 -24.28 18.07
N LYS A 120 5.32 -25.02 17.89
CA LYS A 120 6.18 -25.52 18.96
C LYS A 120 6.81 -24.39 19.79
N LYS A 121 7.14 -23.26 19.15
CA LYS A 121 7.80 -22.12 19.79
C LYS A 121 6.80 -21.08 20.34
N GLY A 122 5.52 -21.19 19.97
CA GLY A 122 4.46 -20.27 20.37
C GLY A 122 4.60 -18.88 19.74
N VAL A 123 5.01 -18.84 18.46
CA VAL A 123 5.13 -17.61 17.66
C VAL A 123 4.11 -17.58 16.52
N ASN A 124 3.78 -16.40 16.02
CA ASN A 124 2.82 -16.22 14.95
C ASN A 124 3.53 -16.01 13.60
N ILE A 125 2.95 -16.59 12.54
CA ILE A 125 3.29 -16.27 11.15
C ILE A 125 2.11 -15.51 10.57
N TRP A 126 2.33 -14.27 10.14
CA TRP A 126 1.33 -13.45 9.49
C TRP A 126 1.67 -13.26 8.02
N ASP A 127 0.99 -14.01 7.17
CA ASP A 127 1.05 -13.86 5.71
C ASP A 127 0.08 -12.77 5.27
N LEU A 128 0.63 -11.59 4.99
CA LEU A 128 -0.14 -10.39 4.60
C LEU A 128 -0.93 -10.57 3.30
N ARG A 129 -0.51 -11.50 2.44
CA ARG A 129 -1.16 -11.81 1.16
C ARG A 129 -2.09 -13.01 1.23
N LYS A 130 -2.32 -13.59 2.41
CA LYS A 130 -3.26 -14.72 2.54
C LYS A 130 -4.69 -14.19 2.47
N PRO A 131 -5.47 -14.59 1.44
CA PRO A 131 -6.84 -14.10 1.30
C PRO A 131 -7.74 -14.64 2.41
N PRO A 132 -8.91 -13.99 2.68
CA PRO A 132 -9.87 -14.49 3.63
C PRO A 132 -10.44 -15.85 3.19
N ASP A 133 -10.80 -16.69 4.16
CA ASP A 133 -11.47 -17.97 3.94
C ASP A 133 -12.66 -18.07 4.93
N PRO A 134 -13.90 -18.32 4.44
CA PRO A 134 -14.29 -18.42 3.04
C PRO A 134 -14.29 -17.08 2.30
N LEU A 135 -14.12 -17.14 0.97
CA LEU A 135 -14.22 -15.96 0.11
C LEU A 135 -15.69 -15.54 -0.05
N PRO A 136 -16.05 -14.27 0.23
CA PRO A 136 -17.44 -13.80 0.09
C PRO A 136 -17.77 -13.39 -1.35
N PHE A 137 -19.03 -13.59 -1.78
CA PHE A 137 -19.58 -12.93 -2.97
C PHE A 137 -20.01 -11.50 -2.65
N SER A 138 -19.96 -10.63 -3.67
CA SER A 138 -20.52 -9.28 -3.57
C SER A 138 -22.04 -9.32 -3.36
N LYS A 139 -22.54 -8.45 -2.46
CA LYS A 139 -23.95 -8.32 -2.11
C LYS A 139 -24.56 -7.03 -2.60
N GLY A 140 -23.74 -6.12 -3.17
CA GLY A 140 -24.17 -4.79 -3.59
C GLY A 140 -24.50 -3.88 -2.38
N SER A 141 -23.80 -4.05 -1.27
CA SER A 141 -23.99 -3.28 -0.02
C SER A 141 -23.80 -1.77 -0.22
N TRP A 142 -23.02 -1.38 -1.23
CA TRP A 142 -22.82 0.01 -1.62
C TRP A 142 -24.14 0.77 -1.86
N GLN A 143 -25.23 0.09 -2.25
CA GLN A 143 -26.56 0.69 -2.47
C GLN A 143 -27.18 1.25 -1.19
N THR A 144 -26.81 0.72 -0.04
CA THR A 144 -27.37 1.10 1.27
C THR A 144 -26.33 1.65 2.24
N ARG A 145 -25.05 1.53 1.91
CA ARG A 145 -23.93 2.06 2.71
C ARG A 145 -24.01 3.58 2.74
N LYS A 146 -23.95 4.16 3.93
CA LYS A 146 -24.01 5.61 4.15
C LYS A 146 -22.64 6.27 4.18
N THR A 147 -21.63 5.54 4.64
CA THR A 147 -20.26 6.03 4.72
C THR A 147 -19.67 6.08 3.30
N PRO A 148 -19.25 7.24 2.81
CA PRO A 148 -18.69 7.38 1.49
C PRO A 148 -17.32 6.71 1.38
N VAL A 149 -17.00 6.27 0.17
CA VAL A 149 -15.73 5.60 -0.16
C VAL A 149 -14.95 6.44 -1.16
N LEU A 150 -13.69 6.63 -0.85
CA LEU A 150 -12.69 7.17 -1.76
C LEU A 150 -11.76 6.05 -2.20
N LEU A 151 -11.58 5.87 -3.51
CA LEU A 151 -10.59 4.97 -4.08
C LEU A 151 -9.45 5.79 -4.67
N THR A 152 -8.20 5.47 -4.30
CA THR A 152 -7.06 5.96 -5.06
C THR A 152 -6.93 5.16 -6.36
N VAL A 153 -6.89 5.82 -7.49
CA VAL A 153 -6.70 5.20 -8.80
C VAL A 153 -5.44 5.76 -9.46
N GLY A 154 -4.93 5.16 -10.51
CA GLY A 154 -3.69 5.65 -11.10
C GLY A 154 -3.59 5.40 -12.59
N THR A 155 -2.68 6.14 -13.24
CA THR A 155 -2.37 5.96 -14.65
C THR A 155 -1.53 4.71 -14.91
N ASP A 156 -0.82 4.21 -13.88
CA ASP A 156 -0.03 2.98 -13.95
C ASP A 156 0.25 2.41 -12.54
N CYS A 157 0.99 1.32 -12.45
CA CYS A 157 1.66 0.86 -11.25
C CYS A 157 2.68 1.91 -10.78
N ASP A 158 3.02 1.85 -9.50
CA ASP A 158 4.07 2.70 -8.90
C ASP A 158 3.87 4.22 -9.03
N THR A 159 2.64 4.69 -9.26
CA THR A 159 2.27 6.11 -9.31
C THR A 159 1.94 6.72 -7.93
N GLY A 160 2.32 6.05 -6.84
CA GLY A 160 2.19 6.56 -5.49
C GLY A 160 0.81 6.38 -4.82
N LYS A 161 -0.06 5.50 -5.33
CA LYS A 161 -1.44 5.28 -4.81
C LYS A 161 -1.50 4.99 -3.31
N MET A 162 -0.67 4.07 -2.80
CA MET A 162 -0.62 3.72 -1.39
C MET A 162 -0.18 4.93 -0.54
N THR A 163 0.86 5.63 -0.96
CA THR A 163 1.37 6.83 -0.28
C THR A 163 0.31 7.93 -0.26
N ALA A 164 -0.34 8.21 -1.40
CA ALA A 164 -1.41 9.21 -1.49
C ALA A 164 -2.60 8.87 -0.57
N ALA A 165 -3.03 7.61 -0.55
CA ALA A 165 -4.11 7.14 0.31
C ALA A 165 -3.76 7.28 1.81
N TRP A 166 -2.53 6.92 2.18
CA TRP A 166 -2.09 6.97 3.57
C TRP A 166 -1.85 8.41 4.06
N GLU A 167 -1.21 9.26 3.25
CA GLU A 167 -1.02 10.67 3.59
C GLU A 167 -2.36 11.42 3.65
N LEU A 168 -3.30 11.12 2.74
CA LEU A 168 -4.64 11.69 2.80
C LEU A 168 -5.40 11.26 4.06
N LYS A 169 -5.30 9.98 4.45
CA LYS A 169 -5.87 9.49 5.71
C LYS A 169 -5.33 10.29 6.90
N ARG A 170 -4.02 10.43 6.99
CA ARG A 170 -3.38 11.19 8.09
C ARG A 170 -3.83 12.64 8.12
N GLU A 171 -3.94 13.26 6.96
CA GLU A 171 -4.38 14.66 6.86
C GLU A 171 -5.83 14.82 7.30
N LEU A 172 -6.75 13.96 6.83
CA LEU A 172 -8.16 13.97 7.24
C LEU A 172 -8.32 13.76 8.75
N GLU A 173 -7.57 12.81 9.33
CA GLU A 173 -7.57 12.57 10.78
C GLU A 173 -7.04 13.77 11.56
N SER A 174 -6.02 14.47 11.05
CA SER A 174 -5.50 15.70 11.69
C SER A 174 -6.52 16.82 11.72
N GLN A 175 -7.48 16.79 10.78
CA GLN A 175 -8.60 17.74 10.69
C GLN A 175 -9.88 17.22 11.39
N GLY A 176 -9.80 16.12 12.13
CA GLY A 176 -10.88 15.58 12.96
C GLY A 176 -11.86 14.66 12.25
N VAL A 177 -11.59 14.25 11.00
CA VAL A 177 -12.41 13.29 10.25
C VAL A 177 -12.02 11.87 10.63
N LYS A 178 -12.96 11.06 11.08
CA LYS A 178 -12.74 9.65 11.42
C LYS A 178 -12.59 8.82 10.16
N THR A 179 -11.36 8.55 9.76
CA THR A 179 -11.00 7.98 8.47
C THR A 179 -10.54 6.52 8.61
N ALA A 180 -11.25 5.59 7.98
CA ALA A 180 -10.77 4.21 7.84
C ALA A 180 -9.93 4.04 6.59
N PHE A 181 -8.96 3.12 6.64
CA PHE A 181 -8.11 2.77 5.52
C PHE A 181 -8.21 1.26 5.25
N VAL A 182 -8.52 0.89 4.01
CA VAL A 182 -8.54 -0.49 3.56
C VAL A 182 -7.32 -0.74 2.67
N GLY A 183 -6.37 -1.53 3.19
CA GLY A 183 -5.22 -1.99 2.41
C GLY A 183 -5.63 -3.05 1.40
N THR A 184 -5.07 -2.99 0.20
CA THR A 184 -5.35 -3.95 -0.89
C THR A 184 -4.12 -4.70 -1.37
N GLY A 185 -2.96 -4.32 -0.86
CA GLY A 185 -1.66 -4.98 -1.03
C GLY A 185 -0.98 -5.13 0.33
N GLN A 186 0.08 -5.94 0.38
CA GLN A 186 0.77 -6.28 1.63
C GLN A 186 1.22 -5.06 2.44
N THR A 187 1.69 -4.01 1.79
CA THR A 187 2.17 -2.80 2.48
C THR A 187 1.03 -2.03 3.13
N GLY A 188 -0.08 -1.83 2.41
CA GLY A 188 -1.26 -1.17 2.95
C GLY A 188 -1.92 -1.96 4.07
N ILE A 189 -2.02 -3.28 3.93
CA ILE A 189 -2.54 -4.18 4.98
C ILE A 189 -1.67 -4.09 6.24
N LEU A 190 -0.34 -4.11 6.09
CA LEU A 190 0.57 -3.98 7.23
C LEU A 190 0.42 -2.63 7.94
N LEU A 191 0.31 -1.53 7.20
CA LEU A 191 0.13 -0.19 7.75
C LEU A 191 -1.22 -0.01 8.42
N GLY A 192 -2.29 -0.44 7.77
CA GLY A 192 -3.68 -0.29 8.24
C GLY A 192 -4.09 -1.33 9.29
N GLY A 193 -3.37 -2.44 9.39
CA GLY A 193 -3.69 -3.56 10.27
C GLY A 193 -4.80 -4.47 9.75
N PHE A 194 -5.46 -4.13 8.65
CA PHE A 194 -6.49 -4.95 7.99
C PHE A 194 -6.62 -4.57 6.50
N GLY A 195 -7.34 -5.42 5.76
CA GLY A 195 -7.59 -5.24 4.34
C GLY A 195 -7.67 -6.58 3.63
N VAL A 196 -7.60 -6.56 2.31
CA VAL A 196 -7.67 -7.76 1.47
C VAL A 196 -6.60 -7.72 0.38
N PRO A 197 -5.73 -8.75 0.30
CA PRO A 197 -4.71 -8.83 -0.74
C PRO A 197 -5.35 -9.20 -2.08
N VAL A 198 -5.79 -8.19 -2.83
CA VAL A 198 -6.63 -8.37 -4.04
C VAL A 198 -5.97 -9.20 -5.13
N ASP A 199 -4.66 -9.19 -5.20
CA ASP A 199 -3.87 -9.96 -6.16
C ASP A 199 -3.79 -11.47 -5.83
N ALA A 200 -4.22 -11.87 -4.63
CA ALA A 200 -4.29 -13.26 -4.19
C ALA A 200 -5.74 -13.80 -4.13
N VAL A 201 -6.74 -12.97 -4.40
CA VAL A 201 -8.15 -13.38 -4.38
C VAL A 201 -8.56 -13.92 -5.76
N VAL A 202 -9.27 -15.06 -5.77
CA VAL A 202 -9.86 -15.60 -7.00
C VAL A 202 -10.84 -14.58 -7.59
N SER A 203 -10.74 -14.33 -8.90
CA SER A 203 -11.43 -13.25 -9.61
C SER A 203 -12.92 -13.12 -9.30
N ASP A 204 -13.67 -14.23 -9.29
CA ASP A 204 -15.12 -14.26 -9.03
C ASP A 204 -15.50 -13.72 -7.65
N PHE A 205 -14.59 -13.74 -6.70
CA PHE A 205 -14.81 -13.32 -5.32
C PHE A 205 -14.17 -11.97 -4.99
N MET A 206 -13.37 -11.41 -5.89
CA MET A 206 -12.58 -10.21 -5.62
C MET A 206 -13.46 -9.02 -5.19
N ALA A 207 -14.52 -8.73 -5.96
CA ALA A 207 -15.44 -7.65 -5.61
C ALA A 207 -16.11 -7.87 -4.24
N GLY A 208 -16.50 -9.12 -3.93
CA GLY A 208 -17.11 -9.46 -2.64
C GLY A 208 -16.15 -9.35 -1.46
N ALA A 209 -14.89 -9.77 -1.65
CA ALA A 209 -13.86 -9.65 -0.62
C ALA A 209 -13.56 -8.18 -0.28
N ILE A 210 -13.46 -7.33 -1.30
CA ILE A 210 -13.25 -5.88 -1.13
C ILE A 210 -14.48 -5.24 -0.46
N GLU A 211 -15.70 -5.53 -0.95
CA GLU A 211 -16.95 -5.04 -0.37
C GLU A 211 -17.02 -5.37 1.12
N SER A 212 -16.70 -6.61 1.50
CA SER A 212 -16.72 -7.06 2.89
C SER A 212 -15.78 -6.24 3.79
N GLU A 213 -14.56 -5.93 3.33
CA GLU A 213 -13.60 -5.12 4.10
C GLU A 213 -14.03 -3.65 4.17
N VAL A 214 -14.57 -3.11 3.08
CA VAL A 214 -15.13 -1.76 3.05
C VAL A 214 -16.31 -1.64 4.01
N ASP A 215 -17.23 -2.62 4.04
CA ASP A 215 -18.37 -2.62 4.95
C ASP A 215 -17.96 -2.72 6.43
N LYS A 216 -16.89 -3.45 6.74
CA LYS A 216 -16.32 -3.49 8.10
C LYS A 216 -15.76 -2.13 8.49
N ALA A 217 -14.99 -1.52 7.58
CA ALA A 217 -14.37 -0.21 7.78
C ALA A 217 -15.39 0.93 7.93
N ALA A 218 -16.50 0.84 7.18
CA ALA A 218 -17.56 1.85 7.16
C ALA A 218 -18.35 1.98 8.46
N LYS A 219 -18.35 0.95 9.33
CA LYS A 219 -19.18 0.92 10.55
C LYS A 219 -18.88 2.03 11.54
N ASP A 220 -17.61 2.38 11.63
CA ASP A 220 -17.10 3.28 12.67
C ASP A 220 -16.29 4.46 12.10
N SER A 221 -16.53 4.86 10.85
CA SER A 221 -15.80 5.93 10.18
C SER A 221 -16.72 6.89 9.43
N ASP A 222 -16.25 8.11 9.22
CA ASP A 222 -16.94 9.14 8.44
C ASP A 222 -16.64 8.96 6.94
N ILE A 223 -15.49 8.36 6.60
CA ILE A 223 -15.05 8.05 5.25
C ILE A 223 -14.16 6.80 5.25
N VAL A 224 -14.25 6.01 4.19
CA VAL A 224 -13.33 4.89 3.92
C VAL A 224 -12.42 5.24 2.75
N ILE A 225 -11.13 5.20 2.96
CA ILE A 225 -10.12 5.29 1.89
C ILE A 225 -9.65 3.89 1.53
N VAL A 226 -9.79 3.53 0.26
CA VAL A 226 -9.35 2.24 -0.28
C VAL A 226 -8.07 2.45 -1.09
N GLU A 227 -7.03 1.66 -0.79
CA GLU A 227 -5.80 1.63 -1.56
C GLU A 227 -6.05 1.09 -2.96
N GLY A 228 -5.64 1.83 -4.00
CA GLY A 228 -5.73 1.41 -5.39
C GLY A 228 -4.60 0.49 -5.82
N GLN A 229 -4.87 -0.36 -6.79
CA GLN A 229 -3.90 -1.28 -7.40
C GLN A 229 -3.88 -1.11 -8.93
N GLY A 230 -2.70 -1.21 -9.55
CA GLY A 230 -2.54 -1.19 -10.99
C GLY A 230 -3.13 0.06 -11.69
N SER A 231 -3.65 -0.15 -12.88
CA SER A 231 -4.41 0.82 -13.68
C SER A 231 -5.40 0.09 -14.60
N VAL A 232 -6.54 0.72 -14.91
CA VAL A 232 -7.54 0.16 -15.85
C VAL A 232 -7.01 0.00 -17.28
N THR A 233 -5.96 0.71 -17.63
CA THR A 233 -5.30 0.64 -18.94
C THR A 233 -4.02 -0.21 -18.94
N HIS A 234 -3.62 -0.77 -17.78
CA HIS A 234 -2.42 -1.59 -17.70
C HIS A 234 -2.72 -3.02 -18.17
N MET A 235 -2.00 -3.49 -19.19
CA MET A 235 -2.26 -4.78 -19.86
C MET A 235 -2.30 -5.98 -18.88
N VAL A 236 -1.44 -5.99 -17.88
CA VAL A 236 -1.30 -7.12 -16.93
C VAL A 236 -2.26 -6.98 -15.73
N TYR A 237 -2.50 -5.76 -15.24
CA TYR A 237 -3.17 -5.54 -13.96
C TYR A 237 -4.57 -4.91 -14.05
N SER A 238 -5.07 -4.62 -15.25
CA SER A 238 -6.40 -4.01 -15.43
C SER A 238 -7.53 -4.83 -14.80
N GLY A 239 -7.47 -6.16 -14.87
CA GLY A 239 -8.47 -7.03 -14.25
C GLY A 239 -8.60 -6.86 -12.74
N VAL A 240 -7.47 -6.76 -12.04
CA VAL A 240 -7.43 -6.48 -10.59
C VAL A 240 -8.02 -5.09 -10.29
N THR A 241 -7.65 -4.10 -11.10
CA THR A 241 -8.13 -2.71 -10.94
C THR A 241 -9.65 -2.61 -11.11
N VAL A 242 -10.22 -3.28 -12.13
CA VAL A 242 -11.67 -3.30 -12.35
C VAL A 242 -12.41 -4.03 -11.22
N GLY A 243 -11.89 -5.18 -10.77
CA GLY A 243 -12.46 -5.91 -9.65
C GLY A 243 -12.47 -5.09 -8.35
N LEU A 244 -11.37 -4.35 -8.10
CA LEU A 244 -11.26 -3.43 -6.98
C LEU A 244 -12.26 -2.27 -7.08
N LEU A 245 -12.36 -1.63 -8.25
CA LEU A 245 -13.29 -0.53 -8.50
C LEU A 245 -14.74 -0.94 -8.24
N HIS A 246 -15.17 -2.09 -8.77
CA HIS A 246 -16.52 -2.60 -8.57
C HIS A 246 -16.76 -3.13 -7.14
N GLY A 247 -15.74 -3.64 -6.47
CA GLY A 247 -15.87 -4.10 -5.08
C GLY A 247 -16.07 -2.97 -4.08
N CYS A 248 -15.35 -1.86 -4.23
CA CYS A 248 -15.51 -0.70 -3.35
C CYS A 248 -16.63 0.25 -3.78
N MET A 249 -16.94 0.31 -5.08
CA MET A 249 -17.97 1.19 -5.68
C MET A 249 -17.89 2.61 -5.10
N PRO A 250 -16.83 3.37 -5.44
CA PRO A 250 -16.50 4.62 -4.77
C PRO A 250 -17.38 5.79 -5.21
N GLU A 251 -17.67 6.71 -4.28
CA GLU A 251 -18.22 8.03 -4.56
C GLU A 251 -17.14 9.01 -5.04
N MET A 252 -15.90 8.78 -4.63
CA MET A 252 -14.79 9.69 -4.88
C MET A 252 -13.58 8.95 -5.44
N LEU A 253 -12.94 9.54 -6.43
CA LEU A 253 -11.65 9.08 -6.97
C LEU A 253 -10.56 10.11 -6.67
N LEU A 254 -9.42 9.63 -6.18
CA LEU A 254 -8.16 10.38 -6.12
C LEU A 254 -7.23 9.80 -7.18
N MET A 255 -6.94 10.57 -8.24
CA MET A 255 -6.11 10.13 -9.35
C MET A 255 -4.63 10.31 -9.04
N CYS A 256 -3.84 9.24 -9.09
CA CYS A 256 -2.40 9.24 -8.87
C CYS A 256 -1.65 9.15 -10.21
N HIS A 257 -0.65 10.01 -10.40
CA HIS A 257 0.05 10.12 -11.67
C HIS A 257 1.51 10.54 -11.48
N GLU A 258 2.37 10.03 -12.32
CA GLU A 258 3.75 10.49 -12.47
C GLU A 258 3.83 11.29 -13.78
N PRO A 259 3.96 12.63 -13.70
CA PRO A 259 4.05 13.46 -14.90
C PRO A 259 5.27 13.10 -15.75
N ASP A 260 5.13 13.27 -17.07
CA ASP A 260 6.19 13.02 -18.08
C ASP A 260 6.62 11.54 -18.19
N ARG A 261 5.96 10.62 -17.49
CA ARG A 261 6.17 9.19 -17.68
C ARG A 261 5.40 8.71 -18.92
N GLU A 262 6.12 8.21 -19.91
CA GLU A 262 5.57 7.79 -21.20
C GLU A 262 5.34 6.27 -21.31
N LEU A 263 6.12 5.49 -20.55
CA LEU A 263 6.07 4.03 -20.58
C LEU A 263 5.59 3.47 -19.25
N ASP A 264 4.78 2.43 -19.31
CA ASP A 264 4.36 1.68 -18.15
C ASP A 264 5.51 0.85 -17.54
N THR A 265 5.24 0.18 -16.42
CA THR A 265 6.23 -0.66 -15.71
C THR A 265 6.76 -1.85 -16.53
N PHE A 266 6.15 -2.16 -17.68
CA PHE A 266 6.58 -3.20 -18.61
C PHE A 266 7.18 -2.66 -19.92
N GLY A 267 7.30 -1.32 -20.03
CA GLY A 267 7.87 -0.66 -21.20
C GLY A 267 6.90 -0.43 -22.36
N TYR A 268 5.59 -0.56 -22.12
CA TYR A 268 4.57 -0.22 -23.13
C TYR A 268 4.14 1.25 -23.02
N PRO A 269 3.76 1.90 -24.14
CA PRO A 269 3.24 3.26 -24.11
C PRO A 269 2.01 3.40 -23.21
N MET A 270 2.04 4.38 -22.31
CA MET A 270 0.92 4.68 -21.44
C MET A 270 -0.20 5.41 -22.18
N ALA A 271 -1.44 5.11 -21.79
CA ALA A 271 -2.58 5.89 -22.27
C ALA A 271 -2.55 7.30 -21.68
N PRO A 272 -3.02 8.34 -22.44
CA PRO A 272 -3.10 9.70 -21.96
C PRO A 272 -3.92 9.82 -20.65
N PHE A 273 -3.48 10.67 -19.72
CA PHE A 273 -4.12 10.86 -18.41
C PHE A 273 -5.65 11.00 -18.48
N HIS A 274 -6.14 11.90 -19.37
CA HIS A 274 -7.57 12.17 -19.49
C HIS A 274 -8.36 10.95 -19.96
N LEU A 275 -7.79 10.10 -20.82
CA LEU A 275 -8.43 8.86 -21.27
C LEU A 275 -8.52 7.84 -20.13
N VAL A 276 -7.44 7.69 -19.34
CA VAL A 276 -7.43 6.80 -18.19
C VAL A 276 -8.49 7.22 -17.17
N LEU A 277 -8.57 8.51 -16.86
CA LEU A 277 -9.59 9.06 -15.97
C LEU A 277 -11.01 8.82 -16.49
N ASP A 278 -11.26 9.10 -17.79
CA ASP A 278 -12.57 8.88 -18.42
C ASP A 278 -13.00 7.41 -18.34
N ILE A 279 -12.09 6.47 -18.52
CA ILE A 279 -12.38 5.04 -18.38
C ILE A 279 -12.78 4.70 -16.94
N TYR A 280 -12.06 5.19 -15.92
CA TYR A 280 -12.45 4.98 -14.51
C TYR A 280 -13.87 5.49 -14.23
N MET A 281 -14.16 6.72 -14.65
CA MET A 281 -15.48 7.34 -14.45
C MET A 281 -16.58 6.51 -15.13
N LYS A 282 -16.37 6.10 -16.39
CA LYS A 282 -17.34 5.30 -17.17
C LYS A 282 -17.57 3.89 -16.62
N LEU A 283 -16.61 3.31 -15.95
CA LEU A 283 -16.78 1.98 -15.32
C LEU A 283 -17.67 2.04 -14.07
N VAL A 284 -17.77 3.18 -13.39
CA VAL A 284 -18.61 3.36 -12.19
C VAL A 284 -19.99 3.96 -12.56
N GLU A 285 -20.05 4.84 -13.56
CA GLU A 285 -21.25 5.59 -13.98
C GLU A 285 -22.53 4.73 -14.13
N PRO A 286 -22.49 3.49 -14.70
CA PRO A 286 -23.67 2.66 -14.82
C PRO A 286 -24.32 2.26 -13.48
N PHE A 287 -23.60 2.38 -12.37
CA PHE A 287 -24.01 1.96 -11.04
C PHE A 287 -24.32 3.13 -10.13
N ARG A 288 -23.47 4.16 -10.13
CA ARG A 288 -23.62 5.33 -9.27
C ARG A 288 -22.79 6.52 -9.77
N PRO A 289 -23.15 7.77 -9.38
CA PRO A 289 -22.27 8.92 -9.57
C PRO A 289 -20.95 8.73 -8.81
N THR A 290 -19.85 9.15 -9.44
CA THR A 290 -18.54 9.26 -8.82
C THR A 290 -17.86 10.55 -9.25
N GLU A 291 -17.03 11.13 -8.41
CA GLU A 291 -16.36 12.41 -8.66
C GLU A 291 -14.85 12.31 -8.51
N LEU A 292 -14.12 13.05 -9.35
CA LEU A 292 -12.69 13.29 -9.14
C LEU A 292 -12.52 14.36 -8.07
N VAL A 293 -12.04 13.99 -6.89
CA VAL A 293 -11.87 14.92 -5.76
C VAL A 293 -10.47 15.51 -5.66
N GLY A 294 -9.53 15.01 -6.43
CA GLY A 294 -8.16 15.54 -6.46
C GLY A 294 -7.23 14.71 -7.32
N ILE A 295 -6.04 15.24 -7.55
CA ILE A 295 -4.94 14.57 -8.26
C ILE A 295 -3.71 14.58 -7.35
N SER A 296 -3.12 13.40 -7.15
CA SER A 296 -1.84 13.19 -6.48
C SER A 296 -0.76 12.99 -7.52
N LEU A 297 0.19 13.90 -7.59
CA LEU A 297 1.36 13.78 -8.46
C LEU A 297 2.54 13.18 -7.71
N MET A 298 3.30 12.35 -8.39
CA MET A 298 4.57 11.80 -7.91
C MET A 298 5.70 12.47 -8.69
N THR A 299 6.47 13.35 -8.03
CA THR A 299 7.48 14.19 -8.69
C THR A 299 8.90 14.04 -8.10
N PRO A 300 9.40 12.81 -7.77
CA PRO A 300 10.67 12.65 -7.08
C PRO A 300 11.88 13.07 -7.92
N LEU A 301 11.74 13.01 -9.25
CA LEU A 301 12.83 13.34 -10.20
C LEU A 301 12.85 14.81 -10.60
N PHE A 302 11.84 15.60 -10.23
CA PHE A 302 11.76 17.02 -10.56
C PHE A 302 12.42 17.90 -9.51
N ASP A 303 12.99 19.01 -9.95
CA ASP A 303 13.33 20.09 -9.05
C ASP A 303 12.06 20.76 -8.50
N GLU A 304 12.21 21.59 -7.47
CA GLU A 304 11.09 22.23 -6.79
C GLU A 304 10.22 23.10 -7.71
N LYS A 305 10.88 23.83 -8.64
CA LYS A 305 10.19 24.70 -9.59
C LYS A 305 9.34 23.89 -10.56
N THR A 306 9.92 22.88 -11.19
CA THR A 306 9.24 22.00 -12.14
C THR A 306 8.08 21.24 -11.48
N ALA A 307 8.30 20.74 -10.25
CA ALA A 307 7.22 20.09 -9.49
C ALA A 307 6.04 21.03 -9.23
N ALA A 308 6.32 22.25 -8.79
CA ALA A 308 5.28 23.26 -8.56
C ALA A 308 4.54 23.68 -9.84
N GLU A 309 5.25 23.81 -10.97
CA GLU A 309 4.66 24.08 -12.29
C GLU A 309 3.71 22.96 -12.71
N ARG A 310 4.08 21.68 -12.54
CA ARG A 310 3.20 20.54 -12.85
C ARG A 310 1.95 20.51 -11.96
N VAL A 311 2.11 20.76 -10.66
CA VAL A 311 0.95 20.84 -9.74
C VAL A 311 -0.04 21.93 -10.19
N LYS A 312 0.46 23.10 -10.58
CA LYS A 312 -0.35 24.20 -11.10
C LYS A 312 -1.04 23.85 -12.42
N GLU A 313 -0.28 23.31 -13.38
CA GLU A 313 -0.77 22.89 -14.71
C GLU A 313 -1.96 21.93 -14.60
N TYR A 314 -1.80 20.85 -13.80
CA TYR A 314 -2.86 19.88 -13.61
C TYR A 314 -4.06 20.46 -12.86
N GLY A 315 -3.84 21.36 -11.89
CA GLY A 315 -4.91 22.05 -11.18
C GLY A 315 -5.76 22.94 -12.08
N GLU A 316 -5.13 23.70 -12.96
CA GLU A 316 -5.81 24.55 -13.96
C GLU A 316 -6.55 23.74 -15.02
N ARG A 317 -5.96 22.60 -15.44
CA ARG A 317 -6.51 21.75 -16.50
C ARG A 317 -7.72 20.94 -16.06
N PHE A 318 -7.73 20.43 -14.82
CA PHE A 318 -8.77 19.52 -14.33
C PHE A 318 -9.71 20.16 -13.29
N GLU A 319 -9.47 21.41 -12.91
CA GLU A 319 -10.28 22.20 -11.99
C GLU A 319 -10.51 21.52 -10.62
N VAL A 320 -9.53 20.72 -10.17
CA VAL A 320 -9.53 20.05 -8.86
C VAL A 320 -8.24 20.34 -8.09
N PRO A 321 -8.21 20.19 -6.76
CA PRO A 321 -6.98 20.29 -5.99
C PRO A 321 -5.93 19.25 -6.44
N VAL A 322 -4.69 19.71 -6.60
CA VAL A 322 -3.56 18.88 -7.00
C VAL A 322 -2.43 19.06 -5.98
N SER A 323 -1.77 17.96 -5.62
CA SER A 323 -0.61 18.00 -4.71
C SER A 323 0.35 16.84 -5.00
N ASP A 324 1.63 17.04 -4.65
CA ASP A 324 2.55 15.93 -4.37
C ASP A 324 2.50 15.69 -2.86
N PRO A 325 2.02 14.50 -2.41
CA PRO A 325 1.81 14.23 -0.99
C PRO A 325 3.08 14.29 -0.15
N VAL A 326 4.24 13.99 -0.76
CA VAL A 326 5.53 13.96 -0.07
C VAL A 326 6.15 15.37 0.04
N ARG A 327 5.95 16.23 -1.00
CA ARG A 327 6.51 17.59 -1.03
C ARG A 327 5.61 18.61 -0.34
N TYR A 328 4.30 18.55 -0.61
CA TYR A 328 3.36 19.63 -0.25
C TYR A 328 2.24 19.17 0.70
N GLY A 329 2.20 17.87 1.05
CA GLY A 329 1.13 17.31 1.88
C GLY A 329 -0.21 17.22 1.13
N MET A 330 -1.31 16.99 1.88
CA MET A 330 -2.62 16.68 1.30
C MET A 330 -3.72 17.68 1.71
N VAL A 331 -3.36 18.81 2.32
CA VAL A 331 -4.29 19.77 2.93
C VAL A 331 -5.42 20.19 1.99
N LYS A 332 -5.10 20.67 0.78
CA LYS A 332 -6.11 21.16 -0.19
C LYS A 332 -7.06 20.06 -0.66
N ILE A 333 -6.56 18.85 -0.83
CA ILE A 333 -7.37 17.69 -1.22
C ILE A 333 -8.27 17.28 -0.06
N ALA A 334 -7.75 17.26 1.16
CA ALA A 334 -8.53 16.97 2.37
C ALA A 334 -9.64 17.99 2.59
N GLU A 335 -9.37 19.29 2.45
CA GLU A 335 -10.38 20.36 2.53
C GLU A 335 -11.50 20.19 1.50
N ASN A 336 -11.17 19.77 0.28
CA ASN A 336 -12.17 19.49 -0.76
C ASN A 336 -13.07 18.30 -0.38
N ILE A 337 -12.49 17.24 0.16
CA ILE A 337 -13.22 16.06 0.65
C ILE A 337 -14.10 16.42 1.84
N ILE A 338 -13.62 17.22 2.79
CA ILE A 338 -14.41 17.67 3.94
C ILE A 338 -15.63 18.49 3.49
N LYS A 339 -15.49 19.33 2.46
CA LYS A 339 -16.65 20.02 1.87
C LYS A 339 -17.67 19.02 1.31
N TYR A 340 -17.21 18.00 0.59
CA TYR A 340 -18.08 16.94 0.08
C TYR A 340 -18.82 16.19 1.20
N LEU A 341 -18.16 15.89 2.32
CA LEU A 341 -18.76 15.20 3.46
C LEU A 341 -19.80 16.02 4.21
N ASN A 342 -19.77 17.35 4.08
CA ASN A 342 -20.68 18.28 4.75
C ASN A 342 -21.86 18.73 3.87
N CYS A 343 -21.93 18.27 2.61
CA CYS A 343 -23.04 18.53 1.69
C CYS A 343 -24.11 17.45 1.77
#